data_5dfde7bd9d73b83c4720966653abda30
#
_entry.id   5dfde7bd9d73b83c4720966653abda30
#
_cell.length_a   1.000
_cell.length_b   1.000
_cell.length_c   1.000
_cell.angle_alpha   90.00
_cell.angle_beta   90.00
_cell.angle_gamma   90.00
#
_symmetry.space_group_name_H-M   'P 1'
#
loop_
_entity.id
_entity.type
_entity.pdbx_description
1 polymer ?
#
loop_
_entity_poly.entity_id
_entity_poly.type
_entity_poly.pdbx_seq_one_letter_code
_entity_poly.pdbx_strand_id
1 'polypeptide(L)'
;MPTVRPVAAPPVPPAPAAADVPAHPAVGAATGLLDAYRPGDRFLATPTRTLLARGPVTDVPDDGTPLPGRVRAALERARRDGNDRPAVLGAVPFDTAAPAALAIPQQVRTGPPLQADPLVTLPADPPEALDWKVIEVPAPEEYARATAEAVARMTAGEAEKVVLARTLEVSAPGREPDLAALLGRLARFDPSGHTFALPVGPGRTLLGASPELLVARRGGRLVANPLAGSAARSADLAEDVRRAAALLDSAKDLHEHAVVVEQVRRAMAPYCSSLDVPARPALVRTATMWHLSTTVTGTLADPDTTAVDVAVALHPTPAVCGTPTAAARRMIADVEPFDRGFYTGMLGWQDASGDGEWVVTLRCAEAVDGLLRLYAGAGVVPASDPLAETAETAAKFRTFLSAVGASL
;
A
#
# COMPACT_ATOMS: atom_id res chain seq x y z
N MET A 1 -36.17 -15.73 40.72
CA MET A 1 -35.11 -15.64 39.73
C MET A 1 -35.71 -15.21 38.41
N PRO A 2 -35.42 -14.06 37.85
CA PRO A 2 -35.97 -13.62 36.56
C PRO A 2 -35.18 -14.30 35.47
N THR A 3 -35.88 -14.96 34.55
CA THR A 3 -35.38 -15.59 33.35
C THR A 3 -34.98 -14.50 32.36
N VAL A 4 -33.67 -14.41 32.06
CA VAL A 4 -33.13 -13.56 30.98
C VAL A 4 -33.49 -14.20 29.64
N ARG A 5 -34.32 -13.52 28.85
CA ARG A 5 -34.56 -13.89 27.45
C ARG A 5 -33.32 -13.57 26.61
N PRO A 6 -32.86 -14.47 25.74
CA PRO A 6 -31.78 -14.16 24.81
C PRO A 6 -32.22 -13.07 23.83
N VAL A 7 -31.42 -12.02 23.71
CA VAL A 7 -31.58 -10.99 22.68
C VAL A 7 -31.15 -11.60 21.35
N ALA A 8 -32.05 -11.60 20.38
CA ALA A 8 -31.75 -12.06 19.02
C ALA A 8 -30.66 -11.16 18.39
N ALA A 9 -29.65 -11.79 17.81
CA ALA A 9 -28.63 -11.08 17.05
C ALA A 9 -29.29 -10.31 15.87
N PRO A 10 -28.81 -9.10 15.55
CA PRO A 10 -29.31 -8.35 14.41
C PRO A 10 -29.04 -9.13 13.10
N PRO A 11 -29.93 -9.02 12.11
CA PRO A 11 -29.75 -9.69 10.83
C PRO A 11 -28.49 -9.21 10.13
N VAL A 12 -27.68 -10.16 9.67
CA VAL A 12 -26.52 -9.88 8.83
C VAL A 12 -27.03 -9.24 7.52
N PRO A 13 -26.51 -8.08 7.11
CA PRO A 13 -26.92 -7.48 5.85
C PRO A 13 -26.60 -8.43 4.68
N PRO A 14 -27.46 -8.49 3.66
CA PRO A 14 -27.23 -9.36 2.50
C PRO A 14 -25.90 -8.99 1.83
N ALA A 15 -25.10 -10.00 1.52
CA ALA A 15 -23.88 -9.84 0.74
C ALA A 15 -24.21 -9.12 -0.58
N PRO A 16 -23.36 -8.17 -1.04
CA PRO A 16 -23.57 -7.50 -2.31
C PRO A 16 -23.61 -8.54 -3.44
N ALA A 17 -24.55 -8.37 -4.37
CA ALA A 17 -24.71 -9.24 -5.52
C ALA A 17 -23.36 -9.42 -6.23
N ALA A 18 -22.95 -10.68 -6.37
CA ALA A 18 -21.71 -11.07 -7.03
C ALA A 18 -21.83 -10.75 -8.53
N ALA A 19 -21.21 -9.66 -8.97
CA ALA A 19 -20.92 -9.47 -10.37
C ALA A 19 -19.63 -10.23 -10.70
N ASP A 20 -19.74 -11.28 -11.54
CA ASP A 20 -18.69 -12.00 -12.24
C ASP A 20 -17.48 -12.54 -11.43
N VAL A 21 -17.72 -13.11 -10.26
CA VAL A 21 -16.78 -14.06 -9.68
C VAL A 21 -17.22 -15.46 -10.11
N PRO A 22 -16.41 -16.29 -10.79
CA PRO A 22 -16.77 -17.66 -11.06
C PRO A 22 -17.12 -18.35 -9.75
N ALA A 23 -18.24 -19.08 -9.70
CA ALA A 23 -18.83 -19.66 -8.49
C ALA A 23 -17.86 -20.59 -7.72
N HIS A 24 -16.80 -21.09 -8.39
CA HIS A 24 -15.70 -21.86 -7.82
C HIS A 24 -14.40 -21.47 -8.54
N PRO A 25 -13.54 -20.61 -7.95
CA PRO A 25 -12.20 -20.39 -8.52
C PRO A 25 -11.48 -21.75 -8.57
N ALA A 26 -10.89 -22.06 -9.71
CA ALA A 26 -10.08 -23.27 -9.82
C ALA A 26 -8.90 -23.17 -8.83
N VAL A 27 -8.65 -24.24 -8.08
CA VAL A 27 -7.48 -24.35 -7.18
C VAL A 27 -6.23 -24.10 -8.01
N GLY A 28 -5.33 -23.24 -7.53
CA GLY A 28 -4.13 -22.84 -8.25
C GLY A 28 -4.33 -21.70 -9.26
N ALA A 29 -5.54 -21.13 -9.37
CA ALA A 29 -5.79 -20.09 -10.38
C ALA A 29 -5.08 -18.76 -10.06
N ALA A 30 -4.98 -18.39 -8.78
CA ALA A 30 -4.28 -17.19 -8.34
C ALA A 30 -2.78 -17.47 -8.13
N THR A 31 -2.43 -18.54 -7.42
CA THR A 31 -1.04 -18.93 -7.19
C THR A 31 -0.33 -19.29 -8.48
N GLY A 32 -1.01 -19.86 -9.47
CA GLY A 32 -0.43 -20.12 -10.80
C GLY A 32 -0.09 -18.83 -11.58
N LEU A 33 -0.75 -17.69 -11.31
CA LEU A 33 -0.33 -16.39 -11.85
C LEU A 33 0.91 -15.87 -11.11
N LEU A 34 0.96 -16.05 -9.79
CA LEU A 34 2.11 -15.69 -8.96
C LEU A 34 3.37 -16.48 -9.38
N ASP A 35 3.25 -17.81 -9.48
CA ASP A 35 4.35 -18.70 -9.84
C ASP A 35 4.80 -18.50 -11.32
N ALA A 36 3.90 -17.98 -12.15
CA ALA A 36 4.23 -17.61 -13.53
C ALA A 36 4.97 -16.28 -13.65
N TYR A 37 5.01 -15.42 -12.66
CA TYR A 37 5.71 -14.13 -12.70
C TYR A 37 7.19 -14.31 -13.06
N ARG A 38 7.71 -13.40 -13.89
CA ARG A 38 9.14 -13.27 -14.22
C ARG A 38 9.54 -11.80 -14.13
N PRO A 39 10.79 -11.48 -13.77
CA PRO A 39 11.30 -10.12 -13.80
C PRO A 39 11.00 -9.44 -15.15
N GLY A 40 10.45 -8.23 -15.09
CA GLY A 40 9.94 -7.50 -16.25
C GLY A 40 8.43 -7.62 -16.48
N ASP A 41 7.77 -8.66 -15.95
CA ASP A 41 6.30 -8.72 -15.91
C ASP A 41 5.74 -7.69 -14.91
N ARG A 42 4.45 -7.36 -15.06
CA ARG A 42 3.70 -6.58 -14.06
C ARG A 42 2.76 -7.51 -13.30
N PHE A 43 2.97 -7.64 -12.01
CA PHE A 43 2.14 -8.43 -11.11
C PHE A 43 1.47 -7.53 -10.08
N LEU A 44 0.17 -7.72 -9.87
CA LEU A 44 -0.58 -7.07 -8.81
C LEU A 44 -1.67 -8.02 -8.30
N ALA A 45 -1.57 -8.40 -7.04
CA ALA A 45 -2.64 -9.08 -6.32
C ALA A 45 -3.30 -8.10 -5.36
N THR A 46 -4.61 -8.10 -5.34
CA THR A 46 -5.44 -7.30 -4.43
C THR A 46 -6.41 -8.22 -3.66
N PRO A 47 -7.09 -7.74 -2.61
CA PRO A 47 -8.11 -8.54 -1.93
C PRO A 47 -9.25 -9.04 -2.83
N THR A 48 -9.31 -8.62 -4.09
CA THR A 48 -10.41 -8.87 -5.01
C THR A 48 -10.01 -9.61 -6.28
N ARG A 49 -8.76 -9.57 -6.68
CA ARG A 49 -8.24 -10.20 -7.91
C ARG A 49 -6.73 -10.32 -7.91
N THR A 50 -6.23 -11.15 -8.79
CA THR A 50 -4.80 -11.25 -9.14
C THR A 50 -4.63 -10.91 -10.60
N LEU A 51 -3.67 -10.03 -10.94
CA LEU A 51 -3.35 -9.59 -12.28
C LEU A 51 -1.90 -9.95 -12.61
N LEU A 52 -1.69 -10.55 -13.77
CA LEU A 52 -0.35 -10.75 -14.36
C LEU A 52 -0.37 -10.26 -15.78
N ALA A 53 0.43 -9.22 -16.05
CA ALA A 53 0.58 -8.64 -17.38
C ALA A 53 1.95 -8.93 -17.94
N ARG A 54 1.99 -9.37 -19.20
CA ARG A 54 3.19 -9.79 -19.95
C ARG A 54 3.22 -9.21 -21.34
N GLY A 55 4.41 -9.22 -21.92
CA GLY A 55 4.64 -8.85 -23.31
C GLY A 55 4.69 -7.33 -23.52
N PRO A 56 4.46 -6.88 -24.74
CA PRO A 56 4.55 -5.48 -25.09
C PRO A 56 3.61 -4.62 -24.26
N VAL A 57 4.08 -3.43 -23.91
CA VAL A 57 3.31 -2.41 -23.20
C VAL A 57 3.36 -1.10 -23.95
N THR A 58 2.33 -0.29 -23.79
CA THR A 58 2.32 1.11 -24.22
C THR A 58 2.36 1.98 -22.98
N ASP A 59 3.43 2.75 -22.83
CA ASP A 59 3.58 3.65 -21.68
C ASP A 59 2.55 4.79 -21.77
N VAL A 60 2.07 5.24 -20.61
CA VAL A 60 1.27 6.44 -20.50
C VAL A 60 2.20 7.65 -20.62
N PRO A 61 2.06 8.50 -21.67
CA PRO A 61 2.98 9.59 -21.89
C PRO A 61 3.02 10.59 -20.72
N ASP A 62 4.16 11.18 -20.47
CA ASP A 62 4.30 12.34 -19.60
C ASP A 62 4.37 13.61 -20.46
N ASP A 63 3.21 14.17 -20.81
CA ASP A 63 3.03 15.30 -21.74
C ASP A 63 2.68 16.60 -21.02
N GLY A 64 2.81 16.64 -19.69
CA GLY A 64 2.49 17.79 -18.86
C GLY A 64 1.00 17.98 -18.56
N THR A 65 0.11 17.14 -19.13
CA THR A 65 -1.30 17.16 -18.73
C THR A 65 -1.51 16.43 -17.40
N PRO A 66 -2.57 16.76 -16.63
CA PRO A 66 -2.87 16.08 -15.38
C PRO A 66 -3.01 14.55 -15.57
N LEU A 67 -2.47 13.79 -14.64
CA LEU A 67 -2.39 12.31 -14.70
C LEU A 67 -3.72 11.63 -15.08
N PRO A 68 -4.91 12.00 -14.53
CA PRO A 68 -6.17 11.37 -14.92
C PRO A 68 -6.49 11.55 -16.42
N GLY A 69 -6.20 12.72 -16.97
CA GLY A 69 -6.38 13.00 -18.40
C GLY A 69 -5.47 12.15 -19.28
N ARG A 70 -4.19 12.00 -18.89
CA ARG A 70 -3.22 11.14 -19.60
C ARG A 70 -3.65 9.68 -19.60
N VAL A 71 -4.10 9.17 -18.46
CA VAL A 71 -4.59 7.78 -18.31
C VAL A 71 -5.81 7.57 -19.19
N ARG A 72 -6.79 8.47 -19.16
CA ARG A 72 -8.00 8.38 -19.99
C ARG A 72 -7.65 8.38 -21.48
N ALA A 73 -6.83 9.32 -21.94
CA ALA A 73 -6.41 9.40 -23.33
C ALA A 73 -5.64 8.16 -23.80
N ALA A 74 -4.79 7.59 -22.94
CA ALA A 74 -4.04 6.37 -23.25
C ALA A 74 -4.97 5.14 -23.37
N LEU A 75 -5.94 4.98 -22.46
CA LEU A 75 -6.94 3.89 -22.51
C LEU A 75 -7.83 4.00 -23.73
N GLU A 76 -8.29 5.21 -24.10
CA GLU A 76 -9.08 5.45 -25.31
C GLU A 76 -8.29 5.13 -26.60
N ARG A 77 -6.99 5.46 -26.62
CA ARG A 77 -6.09 5.10 -27.73
C ARG A 77 -5.96 3.60 -27.84
N ALA A 78 -5.68 2.91 -26.74
CA ALA A 78 -5.54 1.45 -26.74
C ALA A 78 -6.81 0.73 -27.25
N ARG A 79 -8.01 1.25 -26.90
CA ARG A 79 -9.27 0.74 -27.45
C ARG A 79 -9.38 0.94 -28.96
N ARG A 80 -9.02 2.12 -29.46
CA ARG A 80 -9.03 2.38 -30.92
C ARG A 80 -8.05 1.50 -31.68
N ASP A 81 -6.93 1.14 -31.03
CA ASP A 81 -5.89 0.29 -31.61
C ASP A 81 -6.22 -1.23 -31.46
N GLY A 82 -7.44 -1.57 -31.02
CA GLY A 82 -7.96 -2.93 -31.03
C GLY A 82 -7.75 -3.71 -29.70
N ASN A 83 -7.39 -3.04 -28.61
CA ASN A 83 -7.41 -3.66 -27.29
C ASN A 83 -8.84 -3.58 -26.71
N ASP A 84 -9.56 -4.70 -26.70
CA ASP A 84 -10.97 -4.74 -26.25
C ASP A 84 -11.14 -4.43 -24.76
N ARG A 85 -10.15 -4.71 -23.93
CA ARG A 85 -10.18 -4.54 -22.46
C ARG A 85 -8.89 -3.88 -21.95
N PRO A 86 -8.61 -2.64 -22.38
CA PRO A 86 -7.39 -1.98 -21.94
C PRO A 86 -7.47 -1.64 -20.46
N ALA A 87 -6.37 -1.89 -19.76
CA ALA A 87 -6.18 -1.48 -18.38
C ALA A 87 -4.78 -0.89 -18.21
N VAL A 88 -4.68 0.22 -17.50
CA VAL A 88 -3.39 0.75 -17.06
C VAL A 88 -2.96 0.05 -15.78
N LEU A 89 -1.69 -0.32 -15.71
CA LEU A 89 -1.03 -0.87 -14.51
C LEU A 89 0.29 -0.13 -14.27
N GLY A 90 0.59 0.18 -13.01
CA GLY A 90 1.89 0.72 -12.65
C GLY A 90 1.89 1.51 -11.36
N ALA A 91 2.87 2.41 -11.24
CA ALA A 91 3.12 3.20 -10.03
C ALA A 91 3.30 4.69 -10.34
N VAL A 92 2.90 5.52 -9.39
CA VAL A 92 3.06 6.98 -9.38
C VAL A 92 3.94 7.33 -8.18
N PRO A 93 4.98 8.15 -8.35
CA PRO A 93 5.90 8.49 -7.25
C PRO A 93 5.24 9.37 -6.19
N PHE A 94 5.90 9.49 -5.03
CA PHE A 94 5.49 10.38 -3.94
C PHE A 94 5.38 11.84 -4.41
N ASP A 95 6.37 12.30 -5.15
CA ASP A 95 6.25 13.56 -5.86
C ASP A 95 5.59 13.32 -7.23
N THR A 96 4.33 13.73 -7.35
CA THR A 96 3.55 13.57 -8.57
C THR A 96 4.02 14.44 -9.75
N ALA A 97 4.98 15.35 -9.53
CA ALA A 97 5.66 16.07 -10.59
C ALA A 97 6.75 15.21 -11.27
N ALA A 98 7.21 14.16 -10.61
CA ALA A 98 8.13 13.20 -11.21
C ALA A 98 7.39 12.22 -12.15
N PRO A 99 8.06 11.66 -13.17
CA PRO A 99 7.44 10.76 -14.14
C PRO A 99 6.82 9.51 -13.48
N ALA A 100 5.58 9.21 -13.82
CA ALA A 100 4.91 7.99 -13.41
C ALA A 100 5.33 6.79 -14.27
N ALA A 101 5.42 5.61 -13.66
CA ALA A 101 5.70 4.34 -14.35
C ALA A 101 4.39 3.59 -14.65
N LEU A 102 3.54 4.17 -15.49
CA LEU A 102 2.25 3.63 -15.87
C LEU A 102 2.27 3.11 -17.30
N ALA A 103 1.73 1.92 -17.53
CA ALA A 103 1.65 1.34 -18.86
C ALA A 103 0.35 0.56 -19.09
N ILE A 104 -0.03 0.43 -20.35
CA ILE A 104 -1.14 -0.39 -20.81
C ILE A 104 -0.53 -1.65 -21.44
N PRO A 105 -0.61 -2.80 -20.77
CA PRO A 105 -0.16 -4.07 -21.32
C PRO A 105 -1.07 -4.54 -22.46
N GLN A 106 -0.50 -5.18 -23.45
CA GLN A 106 -1.28 -5.82 -24.52
C GLN A 106 -2.11 -7.00 -24.00
N GLN A 107 -1.60 -7.71 -23.00
CA GLN A 107 -2.27 -8.87 -22.41
C GLN A 107 -2.23 -8.78 -20.88
N VAL A 108 -3.40 -8.94 -20.27
CA VAL A 108 -3.55 -9.07 -18.82
C VAL A 108 -4.30 -10.37 -18.51
N ARG A 109 -3.65 -11.25 -17.77
CA ARG A 109 -4.30 -12.44 -17.21
C ARG A 109 -4.85 -12.06 -15.84
N THR A 110 -6.11 -12.44 -15.60
CA THR A 110 -6.80 -12.16 -14.34
C THR A 110 -7.18 -13.48 -13.65
N GLY A 111 -6.97 -13.54 -12.34
CA GLY A 111 -7.36 -14.63 -11.46
C GLY A 111 -8.13 -14.14 -10.24
N PRO A 112 -8.64 -15.06 -9.41
CA PRO A 112 -9.25 -14.73 -8.13
C PRO A 112 -8.21 -14.08 -7.19
N PRO A 113 -8.66 -13.49 -6.04
CA PRO A 113 -7.70 -13.00 -5.04
C PRO A 113 -6.89 -14.16 -4.46
N LEU A 114 -5.62 -13.89 -4.09
CA LEU A 114 -4.71 -14.89 -3.54
C LEU A 114 -5.31 -15.60 -2.31
N GLN A 115 -5.97 -14.87 -1.42
CA GLN A 115 -6.59 -15.41 -0.22
C GLN A 115 -7.72 -16.44 -0.50
N ALA A 116 -8.31 -16.44 -1.71
CA ALA A 116 -9.31 -17.41 -2.10
C ALA A 116 -8.70 -18.71 -2.69
N ASP A 117 -7.40 -18.72 -2.95
CA ASP A 117 -6.69 -19.89 -3.48
C ASP A 117 -6.06 -20.68 -2.32
N PRO A 118 -6.51 -21.90 -2.02
CA PRO A 118 -5.99 -22.67 -0.89
C PRO A 118 -4.47 -22.97 -1.00
N LEU A 119 -3.91 -22.97 -2.20
CA LEU A 119 -2.47 -23.21 -2.40
C LEU A 119 -1.59 -22.06 -1.87
N VAL A 120 -2.15 -20.88 -1.65
CA VAL A 120 -1.41 -19.75 -1.06
C VAL A 120 -0.96 -20.04 0.38
N THR A 121 -1.66 -20.94 1.09
CA THR A 121 -1.30 -21.34 2.46
C THR A 121 -0.14 -22.34 2.53
N LEU A 122 0.25 -22.91 1.39
CA LEU A 122 1.44 -23.76 1.34
C LEU A 122 2.70 -22.90 1.61
N PRO A 123 3.66 -23.43 2.38
CA PRO A 123 4.87 -22.68 2.65
C PRO A 123 5.61 -22.37 1.34
N ALA A 124 6.14 -21.16 1.25
CA ALA A 124 7.11 -20.85 0.21
C ALA A 124 8.45 -21.53 0.51
N ASP A 125 9.25 -21.72 -0.52
CA ASP A 125 10.64 -22.15 -0.32
C ASP A 125 11.35 -21.13 0.58
N PRO A 126 12.14 -21.61 1.56
CA PRO A 126 12.89 -20.72 2.42
C PRO A 126 13.86 -19.86 1.59
N PRO A 127 14.17 -18.64 2.06
CA PRO A 127 15.16 -17.82 1.37
C PRO A 127 16.52 -18.53 1.37
N GLU A 128 17.26 -18.35 0.28
CA GLU A 128 18.66 -18.82 0.21
C GLU A 128 19.46 -18.12 1.32
N ALA A 129 20.26 -18.88 2.03
CA ALA A 129 21.18 -18.34 3.04
C ALA A 129 22.35 -17.66 2.32
N LEU A 130 22.28 -16.36 2.16
CA LEU A 130 23.32 -15.51 1.57
C LEU A 130 23.98 -14.66 2.65
N ASP A 131 25.21 -14.23 2.39
CA ASP A 131 25.91 -13.24 3.21
C ASP A 131 25.41 -11.84 2.85
N TRP A 132 24.27 -11.47 3.44
CA TRP A 132 23.62 -10.20 3.18
C TRP A 132 24.36 -9.05 3.86
N LYS A 133 24.79 -8.08 3.06
CA LYS A 133 25.24 -6.78 3.57
C LYS A 133 24.01 -5.87 3.70
N VAL A 134 23.78 -5.35 4.90
CA VAL A 134 22.69 -4.40 5.19
C VAL A 134 23.31 -3.07 5.60
N ILE A 135 22.90 -1.99 4.93
CA ILE A 135 23.33 -0.61 5.24
C ILE A 135 22.07 0.20 5.55
N GLU A 136 22.07 0.86 6.70
CA GLU A 136 20.96 1.74 7.14
C GLU A 136 21.19 3.18 6.66
N VAL A 137 20.19 3.80 6.02
CA VAL A 137 20.30 5.19 5.49
C VAL A 137 19.02 5.97 5.84
N PRO A 138 19.11 6.98 6.70
CA PRO A 138 20.25 7.27 7.57
C PRO A 138 20.46 6.20 8.66
N ALA A 139 21.57 6.27 9.34
CA ALA A 139 21.81 5.45 10.53
C ALA A 139 20.75 5.72 11.61
N PRO A 140 20.45 4.74 12.52
CA PRO A 140 19.41 4.89 13.54
C PRO A 140 19.53 6.16 14.39
N GLU A 141 20.75 6.52 14.76
CA GLU A 141 21.04 7.71 15.57
C GLU A 141 20.78 9.01 14.80
N GLU A 142 21.00 9.00 13.48
CA GLU A 142 20.72 10.13 12.59
C GLU A 142 19.23 10.27 12.36
N TYR A 143 18.51 9.17 12.19
CA TYR A 143 17.06 9.17 12.11
C TYR A 143 16.42 9.66 13.40
N ALA A 144 16.91 9.23 14.58
CA ALA A 144 16.44 9.73 15.87
C ALA A 144 16.68 11.25 16.02
N ARG A 145 17.82 11.77 15.55
CA ARG A 145 18.09 13.23 15.55
C ARG A 145 17.13 13.98 14.62
N ALA A 146 16.92 13.48 13.40
CA ALA A 146 15.96 14.07 12.46
C ALA A 146 14.52 14.07 13.03
N THR A 147 14.15 12.99 13.71
CA THR A 147 12.85 12.90 14.42
C THR A 147 12.76 13.93 15.55
N ALA A 148 13.81 14.11 16.36
CA ALA A 148 13.83 15.12 17.41
C ALA A 148 13.75 16.56 16.85
N GLU A 149 14.42 16.83 15.73
CA GLU A 149 14.28 18.10 15.01
C GLU A 149 12.86 18.35 14.54
N ALA A 150 12.24 17.35 13.91
CA ALA A 150 10.86 17.44 13.46
C ALA A 150 9.88 17.70 14.62
N VAL A 151 10.05 17.02 15.77
CA VAL A 151 9.28 17.28 16.99
C VAL A 151 9.43 18.73 17.45
N ALA A 152 10.66 19.28 17.46
CA ALA A 152 10.90 20.67 17.85
C ALA A 152 10.22 21.66 16.88
N ARG A 153 10.29 21.43 15.56
CA ARG A 153 9.64 22.26 14.54
C ARG A 153 8.10 22.21 14.65
N MET A 154 7.54 21.02 14.92
CA MET A 154 6.10 20.88 15.16
C MET A 154 5.65 21.56 16.45
N THR A 155 6.47 21.49 17.50
CA THR A 155 6.20 22.22 18.77
C THR A 155 6.22 23.73 18.55
N ALA A 156 7.03 24.22 17.60
CA ALA A 156 7.03 25.62 17.16
C ALA A 156 5.85 25.96 16.21
N GLY A 157 5.00 25.00 15.85
CA GLY A 157 3.78 25.22 15.08
C GLY A 157 3.96 25.13 13.55
N GLU A 158 5.08 24.58 13.05
CA GLU A 158 5.28 24.44 11.60
C GLU A 158 4.37 23.38 10.96
N ALA A 159 4.08 22.30 11.68
CA ALA A 159 3.17 21.23 11.27
C ALA A 159 2.54 20.56 12.50
N GLU A 160 1.46 19.81 12.28
CA GLU A 160 0.78 19.02 13.30
C GLU A 160 1.29 17.57 13.35
N LYS A 161 1.67 17.06 12.17
CA LYS A 161 2.17 15.72 11.97
C LYS A 161 3.10 15.69 10.77
N VAL A 162 4.15 14.88 10.84
CA VAL A 162 4.99 14.51 9.68
C VAL A 162 5.28 13.02 9.73
N VAL A 163 5.40 12.37 8.57
CA VAL A 163 5.88 10.98 8.48
C VAL A 163 7.31 11.02 7.98
N LEU A 164 8.26 10.61 8.83
CA LEU A 164 9.67 10.50 8.46
C LEU A 164 10.05 9.07 8.14
N ALA A 165 10.89 8.91 7.15
CA ALA A 165 11.31 7.61 6.65
C ALA A 165 12.82 7.41 6.71
N ARG A 166 13.23 6.14 6.64
CA ARG A 166 14.60 5.71 6.38
C ARG A 166 14.61 4.51 5.46
N THR A 167 15.78 4.17 4.93
CA THR A 167 15.95 3.06 4.00
C THR A 167 16.97 2.05 4.51
N LEU A 168 16.85 0.82 4.03
CA LEU A 168 17.89 -0.20 4.13
C LEU A 168 18.35 -0.55 2.73
N GLU A 169 19.65 -0.54 2.50
CA GLU A 169 20.28 -1.07 1.30
C GLU A 169 20.77 -2.48 1.59
N VAL A 170 20.16 -3.48 0.91
CA VAL A 170 20.41 -4.90 1.14
C VAL A 170 20.99 -5.51 -0.14
N SER A 171 22.18 -6.06 -0.06
CA SER A 171 22.88 -6.68 -1.20
C SER A 171 23.67 -7.90 -0.79
N ALA A 172 23.86 -8.83 -1.71
CA ALA A 172 24.75 -9.97 -1.53
C ALA A 172 25.83 -9.94 -2.63
N PRO A 173 27.12 -9.92 -2.29
CA PRO A 173 28.20 -9.77 -3.27
C PRO A 173 28.15 -10.82 -4.37
N GLY A 174 28.10 -10.36 -5.64
CA GLY A 174 28.09 -11.24 -6.83
C GLY A 174 26.79 -12.04 -7.02
N ARG A 175 25.71 -11.67 -6.36
CA ARG A 175 24.40 -12.34 -6.48
C ARG A 175 23.32 -11.31 -6.78
N GLU A 176 22.43 -11.68 -7.71
CA GLU A 176 21.19 -10.94 -7.95
C GLU A 176 20.07 -11.51 -7.08
N PRO A 177 19.24 -10.68 -6.45
CA PRO A 177 18.09 -11.17 -5.69
C PRO A 177 17.08 -11.87 -6.61
N ASP A 178 16.63 -13.07 -6.22
CA ASP A 178 15.53 -13.74 -6.92
C ASP A 178 14.19 -13.04 -6.60
N LEU A 179 13.79 -12.12 -7.50
CA LEU A 179 12.57 -11.34 -7.35
C LEU A 179 11.30 -12.18 -7.42
N ALA A 180 11.32 -13.30 -8.18
CA ALA A 180 10.15 -14.18 -8.28
C ALA A 180 9.94 -14.96 -6.98
N ALA A 181 10.99 -15.53 -6.43
CA ALA A 181 10.93 -16.20 -5.13
C ALA A 181 10.58 -15.23 -4.00
N LEU A 182 11.14 -14.01 -4.02
CA LEU A 182 10.83 -12.96 -3.04
C LEU A 182 9.35 -12.55 -3.12
N LEU A 183 8.82 -12.30 -4.31
CA LEU A 183 7.41 -11.99 -4.53
C LEU A 183 6.51 -13.13 -4.02
N GLY A 184 6.88 -14.39 -4.30
CA GLY A 184 6.19 -15.58 -3.82
C GLY A 184 6.13 -15.66 -2.30
N ARG A 185 7.20 -15.31 -1.60
CA ARG A 185 7.24 -15.27 -0.13
C ARG A 185 6.40 -14.13 0.44
N LEU A 186 6.50 -12.92 -0.12
CA LEU A 186 5.69 -11.77 0.30
C LEU A 186 4.19 -12.04 0.14
N ALA A 187 3.77 -12.64 -0.97
CA ALA A 187 2.39 -12.98 -1.26
C ALA A 187 1.82 -14.00 -0.26
N ARG A 188 2.61 -15.00 0.14
CA ARG A 188 2.22 -16.02 1.12
C ARG A 188 2.26 -15.52 2.57
N PHE A 189 3.04 -14.48 2.82
CA PHE A 189 3.11 -13.84 4.15
C PHE A 189 1.83 -13.08 4.49
N ASP A 190 1.23 -12.41 3.51
CA ASP A 190 -0.05 -11.69 3.66
C ASP A 190 -0.90 -11.81 2.38
N PRO A 191 -1.61 -12.96 2.21
CA PRO A 191 -2.43 -13.19 1.02
C PRO A 191 -3.65 -12.25 0.90
N SER A 192 -4.00 -11.55 1.97
CA SER A 192 -5.09 -10.57 2.00
C SER A 192 -4.64 -9.14 1.70
N GLY A 193 -3.33 -8.89 1.67
CA GLY A 193 -2.75 -7.61 1.32
C GLY A 193 -2.68 -7.35 -0.19
N HIS A 194 -2.07 -6.22 -0.55
CA HIS A 194 -1.82 -5.86 -1.95
C HIS A 194 -0.36 -6.20 -2.28
N THR A 195 -0.14 -7.36 -2.90
CA THR A 195 1.21 -7.81 -3.31
C THR A 195 1.49 -7.40 -4.74
N PHE A 196 2.66 -6.84 -5.00
CA PHE A 196 3.01 -6.29 -6.31
C PHE A 196 4.48 -6.49 -6.69
N ALA A 197 4.72 -6.56 -8.00
CA ALA A 197 6.03 -6.41 -8.62
C ALA A 197 5.84 -5.71 -9.96
N LEU A 198 6.39 -4.49 -10.10
CA LEU A 198 6.13 -3.58 -11.20
C LEU A 198 7.46 -3.01 -11.72
N PRO A 199 7.74 -3.08 -13.02
CA PRO A 199 8.83 -2.32 -13.62
C PRO A 199 8.57 -0.81 -13.46
N VAL A 200 9.56 -0.09 -12.93
CA VAL A 200 9.49 1.37 -12.68
C VAL A 200 10.58 2.14 -13.41
N GLY A 201 11.30 1.49 -14.30
CA GLY A 201 12.36 2.03 -15.12
C GLY A 201 13.23 0.90 -15.68
N PRO A 202 14.19 1.21 -16.56
CA PRO A 202 15.13 0.22 -17.08
C PRO A 202 15.90 -0.45 -15.95
N GLY A 203 15.83 -1.79 -15.86
CA GLY A 203 16.49 -2.57 -14.81
C GLY A 203 15.98 -2.36 -13.39
N ARG A 204 14.88 -1.59 -13.19
CA ARG A 204 14.33 -1.25 -11.90
C ARG A 204 12.97 -1.89 -11.68
N THR A 205 12.82 -2.62 -10.60
CA THR A 205 11.55 -3.26 -10.20
C THR A 205 11.14 -2.81 -8.80
N LEU A 206 9.95 -2.23 -8.69
CA LEU A 206 9.29 -1.95 -7.41
C LEU A 206 8.50 -3.19 -7.00
N LEU A 207 8.76 -3.76 -5.81
CA LEU A 207 8.04 -4.92 -5.32
C LEU A 207 7.73 -4.79 -3.82
N GLY A 208 6.65 -5.44 -3.38
CA GLY A 208 6.23 -5.33 -1.98
C GLY A 208 4.85 -5.93 -1.69
N ALA A 209 4.40 -5.68 -0.45
CA ALA A 209 3.08 -6.07 0.02
C ALA A 209 2.48 -4.95 0.88
N SER A 210 1.67 -4.08 0.26
CA SER A 210 1.04 -2.95 0.95
C SER A 210 -0.24 -3.37 1.66
N PRO A 211 -0.47 -2.93 2.90
CA PRO A 211 -1.73 -3.16 3.59
C PRO A 211 -2.79 -2.08 3.30
N GLU A 212 -2.43 -0.95 2.68
CA GLU A 212 -3.27 0.25 2.67
C GLU A 212 -3.90 0.54 1.31
N LEU A 213 -5.22 0.39 1.23
CA LEU A 213 -6.02 0.79 0.09
C LEU A 213 -6.21 2.32 0.10
N LEU A 214 -5.66 3.01 -0.90
CA LEU A 214 -5.88 4.44 -1.08
C LEU A 214 -7.32 4.68 -1.56
N VAL A 215 -7.72 4.05 -2.67
CA VAL A 215 -9.10 4.05 -3.15
C VAL A 215 -9.34 2.92 -4.14
N ALA A 216 -10.54 2.33 -4.09
CA ALA A 216 -11.10 1.50 -5.14
C ALA A 216 -12.39 2.11 -5.67
N ARG A 217 -12.58 2.07 -6.99
CA ARG A 217 -13.85 2.34 -7.66
C ARG A 217 -14.36 1.07 -8.31
N ARG A 218 -15.66 0.79 -8.10
CA ARG A 218 -16.38 -0.30 -8.76
C ARG A 218 -17.77 0.17 -9.11
N GLY A 219 -18.02 0.40 -10.38
CA GLY A 219 -19.23 1.04 -10.83
C GLY A 219 -19.42 2.39 -10.14
N GLY A 220 -20.59 2.60 -9.52
CA GLY A 220 -20.90 3.84 -8.79
C GLY A 220 -20.37 3.90 -7.35
N ARG A 221 -19.53 2.94 -6.88
CA ARG A 221 -19.08 2.88 -5.49
C ARG A 221 -17.59 3.19 -5.35
N LEU A 222 -17.27 4.02 -4.37
CA LEU A 222 -15.91 4.27 -3.90
C LEU A 222 -15.68 3.63 -2.53
N VAL A 223 -14.46 3.13 -2.32
CA VAL A 223 -13.99 2.61 -1.04
C VAL A 223 -12.57 3.09 -0.82
N ALA A 224 -12.28 3.66 0.36
CA ALA A 224 -10.94 3.92 0.84
C ALA A 224 -10.74 3.25 2.20
N ASN A 225 -9.52 2.84 2.52
CA ASN A 225 -9.24 2.20 3.80
C ASN A 225 -7.92 2.72 4.38
N PRO A 226 -7.92 3.96 4.91
CA PRO A 226 -6.74 4.53 5.55
C PRO A 226 -6.36 3.76 6.81
N LEU A 227 -5.04 3.63 7.01
CA LEU A 227 -4.42 3.03 8.18
C LEU A 227 -3.54 4.09 8.87
N ALA A 228 -3.71 4.28 10.18
CA ALA A 228 -2.81 5.08 11.00
C ALA A 228 -2.89 4.60 12.45
N GLY A 229 -1.80 4.71 13.20
CA GLY A 229 -1.66 4.04 14.48
C GLY A 229 -1.32 2.55 14.30
N SER A 230 -0.22 2.11 14.92
CA SER A 230 0.30 0.76 14.72
C SER A 230 0.94 0.20 15.98
N ALA A 231 0.84 -1.12 16.17
CA ALA A 231 1.57 -1.84 17.21
C ALA A 231 2.20 -3.11 16.63
N ALA A 232 3.44 -3.39 17.02
CA ALA A 232 4.13 -4.61 16.58
C ALA A 232 3.44 -5.84 17.18
N ARG A 233 3.26 -6.87 16.37
CA ARG A 233 2.74 -8.16 16.80
C ARG A 233 3.73 -8.89 17.72
N SER A 234 3.23 -9.83 18.49
CA SER A 234 4.02 -10.72 19.34
C SER A 234 3.79 -12.18 18.95
N ALA A 235 4.83 -13.00 19.08
CA ALA A 235 4.69 -14.46 18.98
C ALA A 235 3.93 -15.04 20.20
N ASP A 236 4.01 -14.40 21.37
CA ASP A 236 3.17 -14.73 22.52
C ASP A 236 1.76 -14.19 22.32
N LEU A 237 0.76 -15.09 22.29
CA LEU A 237 -0.62 -14.74 22.02
C LEU A 237 -1.21 -13.76 23.05
N ALA A 238 -0.89 -13.92 24.33
CA ALA A 238 -1.42 -13.07 25.40
C ALA A 238 -0.86 -11.65 25.25
N GLU A 239 0.42 -11.53 24.93
CA GLU A 239 1.06 -10.24 24.64
C GLU A 239 0.52 -9.62 23.34
N ASP A 240 0.30 -10.41 22.29
CA ASP A 240 -0.26 -9.93 21.01
C ASP A 240 -1.66 -9.32 21.23
N VAL A 241 -2.51 -9.99 22.01
CA VAL A 241 -3.85 -9.47 22.37
C VAL A 241 -3.75 -8.21 23.23
N ARG A 242 -2.82 -8.15 24.20
CA ARG A 242 -2.61 -6.93 25.02
C ARG A 242 -2.20 -5.74 24.15
N ARG A 243 -1.29 -5.94 23.18
CA ARG A 243 -0.85 -4.87 22.25
C ARG A 243 -2.00 -4.39 21.37
N ALA A 244 -2.79 -5.31 20.85
CA ALA A 244 -3.97 -4.99 20.05
C ALA A 244 -5.01 -4.18 20.87
N ALA A 245 -5.28 -4.57 22.10
CA ALA A 245 -6.18 -3.85 23.00
C ALA A 245 -5.65 -2.46 23.35
N ALA A 246 -4.35 -2.38 23.71
CA ALA A 246 -3.70 -1.11 24.03
C ALA A 246 -3.74 -0.11 22.86
N LEU A 247 -3.64 -0.58 21.62
CA LEU A 247 -3.75 0.26 20.43
C LEU A 247 -5.17 0.86 20.28
N LEU A 248 -6.22 0.10 20.60
CA LEU A 248 -7.61 0.60 20.59
C LEU A 248 -7.90 1.64 21.69
N ASP A 249 -7.14 1.59 22.79
CA ASP A 249 -7.30 2.50 23.94
C ASP A 249 -6.29 3.67 23.91
N SER A 250 -5.35 3.67 22.96
CA SER A 250 -4.32 4.70 22.84
C SER A 250 -4.91 6.02 22.34
N ALA A 251 -5.01 7.01 23.20
CA ALA A 251 -5.49 8.34 22.83
C ALA A 251 -4.61 9.01 21.74
N LYS A 252 -3.28 8.76 21.75
CA LYS A 252 -2.33 9.22 20.73
C LYS A 252 -2.68 8.63 19.37
N ASP A 253 -2.80 7.30 19.30
CA ASP A 253 -3.02 6.59 18.04
C ASP A 253 -4.42 6.85 17.46
N LEU A 254 -5.44 6.92 18.33
CA LEU A 254 -6.80 7.29 17.94
C LEU A 254 -6.87 8.72 17.38
N HIS A 255 -6.14 9.67 17.98
CA HIS A 255 -6.05 11.04 17.46
C HIS A 255 -5.35 11.09 16.11
N GLU A 256 -4.19 10.41 15.98
CA GLU A 256 -3.47 10.28 14.72
C GLU A 256 -4.37 9.71 13.61
N HIS A 257 -5.09 8.64 13.92
CA HIS A 257 -6.01 8.00 12.99
C HIS A 257 -7.17 8.94 12.57
N ALA A 258 -7.75 9.65 13.52
CA ALA A 258 -8.85 10.59 13.25
C ALA A 258 -8.45 11.70 12.27
N VAL A 259 -7.21 12.23 12.37
CA VAL A 259 -6.67 13.23 11.44
C VAL A 259 -6.62 12.67 10.02
N VAL A 260 -6.17 11.43 9.86
CA VAL A 260 -6.08 10.78 8.53
C VAL A 260 -7.48 10.54 7.95
N VAL A 261 -8.40 9.99 8.74
CA VAL A 261 -9.78 9.70 8.31
C VAL A 261 -10.51 10.97 7.89
N GLU A 262 -10.36 12.05 8.67
CA GLU A 262 -11.00 13.33 8.34
C GLU A 262 -10.48 13.92 7.03
N GLN A 263 -9.18 13.80 6.74
CA GLN A 263 -8.65 14.26 5.46
C GLN A 263 -9.12 13.39 4.29
N VAL A 264 -9.18 12.06 4.46
CA VAL A 264 -9.76 11.16 3.45
C VAL A 264 -11.22 11.52 3.19
N ARG A 265 -12.01 11.76 4.25
CA ARG A 265 -13.40 12.20 4.15
C ARG A 265 -13.53 13.51 3.32
N ARG A 266 -12.70 14.52 3.64
CA ARG A 266 -12.70 15.81 2.92
C ARG A 266 -12.30 15.66 1.46
N ALA A 267 -11.30 14.84 1.16
CA ALA A 267 -10.82 14.64 -0.20
C ALA A 267 -11.82 13.84 -1.05
N MET A 268 -12.56 12.89 -0.47
CA MET A 268 -13.58 12.10 -1.17
C MET A 268 -14.92 12.86 -1.33
N ALA A 269 -15.26 13.76 -0.41
CA ALA A 269 -16.56 14.41 -0.38
C ALA A 269 -16.98 15.09 -1.71
N PRO A 270 -16.08 15.79 -2.46
CA PRO A 270 -16.46 16.41 -3.75
C PRO A 270 -16.86 15.41 -4.84
N TYR A 271 -16.44 14.15 -4.73
CA TYR A 271 -16.71 13.08 -5.69
C TYR A 271 -17.92 12.22 -5.33
N CYS A 272 -18.52 12.41 -4.15
CA CYS A 272 -19.55 11.57 -3.61
C CYS A 272 -20.90 12.30 -3.45
N SER A 273 -21.99 11.66 -3.87
CA SER A 273 -23.37 12.07 -3.54
C SER A 273 -23.76 11.64 -2.13
N SER A 274 -23.13 10.58 -1.61
CA SER A 274 -23.24 10.13 -0.21
C SER A 274 -21.89 9.56 0.23
N LEU A 275 -21.55 9.75 1.51
CA LEU A 275 -20.31 9.29 2.12
C LEU A 275 -20.63 8.71 3.49
N ASP A 276 -20.19 7.48 3.74
CA ASP A 276 -20.29 6.80 5.03
C ASP A 276 -18.90 6.65 5.64
N VAL A 277 -18.75 7.15 6.86
CA VAL A 277 -17.50 7.15 7.63
C VAL A 277 -17.78 6.60 9.02
N PRO A 278 -17.34 5.37 9.34
CA PRO A 278 -17.50 4.80 10.66
C PRO A 278 -16.91 5.69 11.76
N ALA A 279 -17.65 5.85 12.85
CA ALA A 279 -17.26 6.70 13.98
C ALA A 279 -16.07 6.14 14.80
N ARG A 280 -15.78 4.85 14.68
CA ARG A 280 -14.67 4.18 15.38
C ARG A 280 -13.88 3.33 14.42
N PRO A 281 -12.54 3.30 14.57
CA PRO A 281 -11.72 2.39 13.80
C PRO A 281 -11.92 0.92 14.21
N ALA A 282 -11.63 0.04 13.28
CA ALA A 282 -11.43 -1.39 13.53
C ALA A 282 -9.94 -1.70 13.60
N LEU A 283 -9.60 -2.90 14.10
CA LEU A 283 -8.25 -3.44 14.03
C LEU A 283 -8.07 -4.26 12.75
N VAL A 284 -7.01 -3.99 12.03
CA VAL A 284 -6.52 -4.81 10.91
C VAL A 284 -5.17 -5.41 11.29
N ARG A 285 -5.01 -6.68 10.95
CA ARG A 285 -3.82 -7.47 11.21
C ARG A 285 -3.05 -7.71 9.93
N THR A 286 -1.77 -7.36 9.94
CA THR A 286 -0.79 -7.87 8.96
C THR A 286 0.06 -8.99 9.60
N ALA A 287 0.99 -9.55 8.87
CA ALA A 287 1.90 -10.57 9.40
C ALA A 287 2.68 -10.08 10.64
N THR A 288 3.08 -8.80 10.68
CA THR A 288 4.00 -8.25 11.69
C THR A 288 3.42 -7.12 12.54
N MET A 289 2.29 -6.54 12.14
CA MET A 289 1.73 -5.33 12.77
C MET A 289 0.22 -5.45 12.97
N TRP A 290 -0.28 -4.79 14.01
CA TRP A 290 -1.65 -4.33 14.17
C TRP A 290 -1.77 -2.90 13.68
N HIS A 291 -2.90 -2.55 13.05
CA HIS A 291 -3.20 -1.19 12.61
C HIS A 291 -4.63 -0.80 12.97
N LEU A 292 -4.85 0.47 13.32
CA LEU A 292 -6.18 1.05 13.28
C LEU A 292 -6.58 1.30 11.82
N SER A 293 -7.81 0.99 11.49
CA SER A 293 -8.35 1.00 10.12
C SER A 293 -9.77 1.55 10.11
N THR A 294 -10.11 2.38 9.14
CA THR A 294 -11.48 2.85 8.90
C THR A 294 -11.83 2.67 7.44
N THR A 295 -12.84 1.85 7.14
CA THR A 295 -13.34 1.71 5.78
C THR A 295 -14.34 2.82 5.47
N VAL A 296 -13.90 3.80 4.67
CA VAL A 296 -14.73 4.90 4.17
C VAL A 296 -15.38 4.46 2.87
N THR A 297 -16.71 4.59 2.75
CA THR A 297 -17.42 4.23 1.53
C THR A 297 -18.24 5.41 1.00
N GLY A 298 -18.30 5.54 -0.34
CA GLY A 298 -19.04 6.59 -0.99
C GLY A 298 -19.79 6.11 -2.22
N THR A 299 -20.86 6.83 -2.58
CA THR A 299 -21.55 6.70 -3.86
C THR A 299 -21.08 7.84 -4.75
N LEU A 300 -20.62 7.54 -5.98
CA LEU A 300 -20.18 8.57 -6.92
C LEU A 300 -21.30 9.57 -7.22
N ALA A 301 -20.94 10.84 -7.26
CA ALA A 301 -21.83 11.91 -7.73
C ALA A 301 -21.86 12.00 -9.26
N ASP A 302 -20.71 11.77 -9.89
CA ASP A 302 -20.52 11.82 -11.34
C ASP A 302 -19.95 10.47 -11.82
N PRO A 303 -20.66 9.72 -12.69
CA PRO A 303 -20.23 8.43 -13.21
C PRO A 303 -18.92 8.50 -14.04
N ASP A 304 -18.55 9.68 -14.55
CA ASP A 304 -17.33 9.87 -15.33
C ASP A 304 -16.07 10.04 -14.46
N THR A 305 -16.23 10.22 -13.15
CA THR A 305 -15.10 10.24 -12.18
C THR A 305 -14.45 8.88 -12.14
N THR A 306 -13.17 8.80 -12.44
CA THR A 306 -12.41 7.53 -12.46
C THR A 306 -11.70 7.27 -11.14
N ALA A 307 -11.22 6.03 -10.94
CA ALA A 307 -10.44 5.68 -9.74
C ALA A 307 -9.19 6.56 -9.58
N VAL A 308 -8.50 6.89 -10.67
CA VAL A 308 -7.29 7.73 -10.62
C VAL A 308 -7.59 9.21 -10.32
N ASP A 309 -8.77 9.73 -10.70
CA ASP A 309 -9.17 11.08 -10.30
C ASP A 309 -9.21 11.22 -8.77
N VAL A 310 -9.86 10.25 -8.12
CA VAL A 310 -9.96 10.21 -6.65
C VAL A 310 -8.62 9.88 -5.99
N ALA A 311 -7.83 8.97 -6.57
CA ALA A 311 -6.51 8.61 -6.04
C ALA A 311 -5.57 9.82 -6.00
N VAL A 312 -5.53 10.63 -7.06
CA VAL A 312 -4.72 11.87 -7.11
C VAL A 312 -5.19 12.90 -6.08
N ALA A 313 -6.51 13.02 -5.87
CA ALA A 313 -7.05 13.94 -4.86
C ALA A 313 -6.75 13.51 -3.42
N LEU A 314 -6.62 12.20 -3.18
CA LEU A 314 -6.25 11.65 -1.88
C LEU A 314 -4.74 11.71 -1.62
N HIS A 315 -3.92 11.68 -2.67
CA HIS A 315 -2.46 11.56 -2.54
C HIS A 315 -1.76 12.91 -2.37
N PRO A 316 -0.79 13.00 -1.42
CA PRO A 316 -0.48 12.04 -0.37
C PRO A 316 -1.40 12.21 0.85
N THR A 317 -1.74 11.10 1.49
CA THR A 317 -2.50 11.13 2.75
C THR A 317 -1.60 11.55 3.93
N PRO A 318 -2.17 12.03 5.06
CA PRO A 318 -1.38 12.28 6.28
C PRO A 318 -0.80 11.02 6.90
N ALA A 319 -1.26 9.83 6.48
CA ALA A 319 -0.69 8.55 6.91
C ALA A 319 0.74 8.34 6.39
N VAL A 320 1.12 9.02 5.30
CA VAL A 320 2.44 8.86 4.65
C VAL A 320 3.21 10.17 4.43
N CYS A 321 2.56 11.31 4.60
CA CYS A 321 3.17 12.63 4.44
C CYS A 321 3.09 13.42 5.75
N GLY A 322 1.91 13.89 6.12
CA GLY A 322 1.66 14.69 7.31
C GLY A 322 0.63 15.81 7.07
N THR A 323 0.46 16.64 8.08
CA THR A 323 -0.54 17.72 8.10
C THR A 323 0.05 19.01 8.72
N PRO A 324 -0.14 20.19 8.10
CA PRO A 324 -0.61 20.42 6.72
C PRO A 324 0.37 19.84 5.68
N THR A 325 -0.17 19.28 4.58
CA THR A 325 0.63 18.53 3.59
C THR A 325 1.83 19.31 3.04
N ALA A 326 1.67 20.61 2.73
CA ALA A 326 2.75 21.43 2.20
C ALA A 326 3.89 21.64 3.21
N ALA A 327 3.59 21.82 4.49
CA ALA A 327 4.59 21.95 5.53
C ALA A 327 5.32 20.62 5.78
N ALA A 328 4.56 19.52 5.84
CA ALA A 328 5.13 18.18 5.98
C ALA A 328 6.06 17.81 4.81
N ARG A 329 5.69 18.11 3.55
CA ARG A 329 6.56 17.88 2.38
C ARG A 329 7.88 18.65 2.47
N ARG A 330 7.85 19.92 2.91
CA ARG A 330 9.08 20.70 3.12
C ARG A 330 9.96 20.06 4.21
N MET A 331 9.35 19.70 5.34
CA MET A 331 10.08 19.07 6.45
C MET A 331 10.72 17.74 6.02
N ILE A 332 10.01 16.91 5.27
CA ILE A 332 10.53 15.66 4.68
C ILE A 332 11.75 15.96 3.80
N ALA A 333 11.65 16.93 2.90
CA ALA A 333 12.72 17.30 1.99
C ALA A 333 13.96 17.85 2.72
N ASP A 334 13.76 18.52 3.87
CA ASP A 334 14.84 19.09 4.68
C ASP A 334 15.62 18.02 5.46
N VAL A 335 14.94 16.96 5.94
CA VAL A 335 15.52 16.03 6.92
C VAL A 335 15.82 14.63 6.38
N GLU A 336 15.17 14.19 5.29
CA GLU A 336 15.46 12.88 4.69
C GLU A 336 16.63 12.99 3.71
N PRO A 337 17.70 12.16 3.86
CA PRO A 337 18.89 12.24 3.00
C PRO A 337 18.76 11.46 1.69
N PHE A 338 17.53 11.08 1.29
CA PHE A 338 17.24 10.29 0.09
C PHE A 338 15.94 10.75 -0.56
N ASP A 339 15.79 10.44 -1.85
CA ASP A 339 14.53 10.59 -2.56
C ASP A 339 13.63 9.38 -2.30
N ARG A 340 12.38 9.63 -1.96
CA ARG A 340 11.38 8.59 -1.75
C ARG A 340 11.02 7.83 -3.02
N GLY A 341 11.17 8.44 -4.19
CA GLY A 341 10.78 7.86 -5.45
C GLY A 341 9.33 7.35 -5.43
N PHE A 342 9.14 6.05 -5.62
CA PHE A 342 7.81 5.43 -5.57
C PHE A 342 7.34 5.06 -4.16
N TYR A 343 8.23 5.05 -3.16
CA TYR A 343 7.84 4.82 -1.77
C TYR A 343 6.89 5.92 -1.29
N THR A 344 5.82 5.56 -0.60
CA THR A 344 4.72 6.44 -0.19
C THR A 344 4.01 7.17 -1.34
N GLY A 345 4.33 6.81 -2.57
CA GLY A 345 3.52 7.10 -3.74
C GLY A 345 2.26 6.24 -3.80
N MET A 346 1.75 6.01 -4.99
CA MET A 346 0.62 5.11 -5.20
C MET A 346 0.89 4.16 -6.36
N LEU A 347 0.35 2.94 -6.28
CA LEU A 347 0.38 1.97 -7.36
C LEU A 347 -1.01 1.36 -7.55
N GLY A 348 -1.27 0.84 -8.74
CA GLY A 348 -2.58 0.25 -8.95
C GLY A 348 -2.87 -0.06 -10.41
N TRP A 349 -4.15 -0.21 -10.67
CA TRP A 349 -4.69 -0.46 -11.99
C TRP A 349 -5.99 0.32 -12.18
N GLN A 350 -6.33 0.60 -13.44
CA GLN A 350 -7.62 1.16 -13.85
C GLN A 350 -7.97 0.69 -15.26
N ASP A 351 -9.22 0.33 -15.50
CA ASP A 351 -9.73 -0.01 -16.83
C ASP A 351 -10.38 1.19 -17.54
N ALA A 352 -10.84 0.95 -18.77
CA ALA A 352 -11.47 1.98 -19.60
C ALA A 352 -12.86 2.41 -19.12
N SER A 353 -13.49 1.69 -18.17
CA SER A 353 -14.74 2.12 -17.53
C SER A 353 -14.49 3.10 -16.37
N GLY A 354 -13.23 3.29 -16.00
CA GLY A 354 -12.80 4.08 -14.86
C GLY A 354 -12.76 3.28 -13.54
N ASP A 355 -13.14 2.01 -13.57
CA ASP A 355 -12.98 1.13 -12.41
C ASP A 355 -11.53 0.79 -12.18
N GLY A 356 -11.11 0.72 -10.90
CA GLY A 356 -9.73 0.48 -10.55
C GLY A 356 -9.50 0.41 -9.05
N GLU A 357 -8.27 0.03 -8.70
CA GLU A 357 -7.78 0.00 -7.32
C GLU A 357 -6.40 0.65 -7.28
N TRP A 358 -6.25 1.64 -6.40
CA TRP A 358 -4.99 2.32 -6.12
C TRP A 358 -4.65 2.15 -4.65
N VAL A 359 -3.42 1.78 -4.37
CA VAL A 359 -2.92 1.53 -3.03
C VAL A 359 -1.72 2.41 -2.72
N VAL A 360 -1.53 2.75 -1.46
CA VAL A 360 -0.32 3.46 -1.03
C VAL A 360 0.88 2.53 -1.14
N THR A 361 1.97 2.99 -1.72
CA THR A 361 3.19 2.19 -1.90
C THR A 361 3.94 2.08 -0.58
N LEU A 362 3.66 1.02 0.17
CA LEU A 362 4.25 0.73 1.48
C LEU A 362 4.82 -0.69 1.53
N ARG A 363 5.66 -0.96 2.54
CA ARG A 363 6.27 -2.29 2.74
C ARG A 363 6.87 -2.81 1.43
N CYS A 364 7.67 -1.96 0.79
CA CYS A 364 8.22 -2.18 -0.53
C CYS A 364 9.74 -2.09 -0.53
N ALA A 365 10.30 -2.64 -1.59
CA ALA A 365 11.67 -2.41 -2.00
C ALA A 365 11.72 -2.02 -3.47
N GLU A 366 12.75 -1.30 -3.84
CA GLU A 366 13.16 -1.11 -5.22
C GLU A 366 14.39 -1.98 -5.46
N ALA A 367 14.29 -2.89 -6.44
CA ALA A 367 15.40 -3.70 -6.89
C ALA A 367 16.09 -3.03 -8.08
N VAL A 368 17.39 -2.82 -7.99
CA VAL A 368 18.21 -2.20 -9.03
C VAL A 368 19.66 -2.68 -8.89
N ASP A 369 20.28 -3.16 -9.96
CA ASP A 369 21.71 -3.52 -10.03
C ASP A 369 22.16 -4.43 -8.86
N GLY A 370 21.39 -5.46 -8.53
CA GLY A 370 21.71 -6.39 -7.44
C GLY A 370 21.43 -5.86 -6.03
N LEU A 371 20.96 -4.62 -5.92
CA LEU A 371 20.60 -3.96 -4.66
C LEU A 371 19.08 -4.01 -4.45
N LEU A 372 18.65 -4.28 -3.22
CA LEU A 372 17.29 -4.04 -2.74
C LEU A 372 17.31 -2.83 -1.80
N ARG A 373 16.66 -1.74 -2.20
CA ARG A 373 16.45 -0.59 -1.31
C ARG A 373 15.06 -0.69 -0.69
N LEU A 374 15.03 -1.03 0.59
CA LEU A 374 13.82 -1.13 1.39
C LEU A 374 13.49 0.22 2.02
N TYR A 375 12.19 0.47 2.26
CA TYR A 375 11.73 1.71 2.87
C TYR A 375 10.81 1.45 4.06
N ALA A 376 10.97 2.24 5.12
CA ALA A 376 10.03 2.28 6.24
C ALA A 376 9.98 3.68 6.84
N GLY A 377 8.81 4.08 7.33
CA GLY A 377 8.60 5.37 7.99
C GLY A 377 7.70 5.24 9.20
N ALA A 378 7.76 6.24 10.08
CA ALA A 378 6.91 6.37 11.25
C ALA A 378 6.26 7.76 11.29
N GLY A 379 5.03 7.81 11.82
CA GLY A 379 4.29 9.05 12.00
C GLY A 379 4.80 9.79 13.25
N VAL A 380 5.34 10.98 13.05
CA VAL A 380 5.88 11.83 14.12
C VAL A 380 4.89 12.94 14.43
N VAL A 381 4.60 13.12 15.72
CA VAL A 381 3.77 14.20 16.29
C VAL A 381 4.55 14.89 17.42
N PRO A 382 4.12 16.05 17.93
CA PRO A 382 4.84 16.75 19.01
C PRO A 382 5.13 15.91 20.27
N ALA A 383 4.33 14.86 20.51
CA ALA A 383 4.50 13.96 21.65
C ALA A 383 5.31 12.70 21.33
N SER A 384 5.87 12.57 20.12
CA SER A 384 6.64 11.38 19.72
C SER A 384 8.00 11.30 20.42
N ASP A 385 8.39 10.07 20.79
CA ASP A 385 9.73 9.75 21.27
C ASP A 385 10.62 9.29 20.11
N PRO A 386 11.75 9.95 19.83
CA PRO A 386 12.61 9.62 18.69
C PRO A 386 13.11 8.18 18.66
N LEU A 387 13.39 7.58 19.83
CA LEU A 387 13.89 6.20 19.90
C LEU A 387 12.75 5.20 19.64
N ALA A 388 11.53 5.50 20.12
CA ALA A 388 10.36 4.68 19.84
C ALA A 388 10.03 4.68 18.35
N GLU A 389 10.06 5.84 17.67
CA GLU A 389 9.82 5.93 16.22
C GLU A 389 10.92 5.19 15.42
N THR A 390 12.17 5.24 15.87
CA THR A 390 13.27 4.46 15.28
C THR A 390 13.01 2.95 15.40
N ALA A 391 12.57 2.49 16.57
CA ALA A 391 12.23 1.08 16.80
C ALA A 391 11.02 0.64 15.95
N GLU A 392 10.05 1.53 15.75
CA GLU A 392 8.88 1.27 14.88
C GLU A 392 9.31 1.03 13.42
N THR A 393 10.20 1.87 12.87
CA THR A 393 10.72 1.66 11.52
C THR A 393 11.49 0.35 11.38
N ALA A 394 12.31 -0.01 12.39
CA ALA A 394 13.00 -1.31 12.43
C ALA A 394 12.02 -2.49 12.43
N ALA A 395 10.90 -2.39 13.16
CA ALA A 395 9.85 -3.40 13.15
C ALA A 395 9.19 -3.54 11.78
N LYS A 396 9.00 -2.43 11.05
CA LYS A 396 8.42 -2.40 9.70
C LYS A 396 9.32 -3.06 8.65
N PHE A 397 10.64 -2.95 8.78
CA PHE A 397 11.59 -3.64 7.89
C PHE A 397 11.55 -5.16 8.03
N ARG A 398 11.24 -5.70 9.22
CA ARG A 398 11.30 -7.13 9.49
C ARG A 398 10.53 -8.01 8.50
N THR A 399 9.36 -7.54 8.05
CA THR A 399 8.56 -8.30 7.07
C THR A 399 9.36 -8.59 5.80
N PHE A 400 10.00 -7.55 5.27
CA PHE A 400 10.75 -7.68 4.03
C PHE A 400 12.08 -8.42 4.24
N LEU A 401 12.79 -8.10 5.31
CA LEU A 401 14.05 -8.78 5.68
C LEU A 401 13.83 -10.28 5.86
N SER A 402 12.76 -10.69 6.56
CA SER A 402 12.41 -12.11 6.70
C SER A 402 12.13 -12.78 5.36
N ALA A 403 11.48 -12.08 4.43
CA ALA A 403 11.22 -12.62 3.09
C ALA A 403 12.49 -12.74 2.24
N VAL A 404 13.49 -11.89 2.48
CA VAL A 404 14.82 -11.93 1.83
C VAL A 404 15.73 -12.98 2.49
N GLY A 405 15.56 -13.26 3.78
CA GLY A 405 16.47 -14.07 4.59
C GLY A 405 17.62 -13.27 5.19
N ALA A 406 17.44 -11.93 5.32
CA ALA A 406 18.39 -11.05 5.98
C ALA A 406 17.89 -10.64 7.38
N SER A 407 18.80 -10.11 8.21
CA SER A 407 18.50 -9.55 9.54
C SER A 407 19.24 -8.23 9.75
N LEU A 408 18.70 -7.38 10.61
CA LEU A 408 19.39 -6.19 11.15
C LEU A 408 20.33 -6.58 12.27
#